data_d5f8c288bf40adc077a853984a6aa860
#
_entry.id   d5f8c288bf40adc077a853984a6aa860
#
_cell.length_a   1.000
_cell.length_b   1.000
_cell.length_c   1.000
_cell.angle_alpha   90.00
_cell.angle_beta   90.00
_cell.angle_gamma   90.00
#
_symmetry.space_group_name_H-M   'P 1'
#
loop_
_entity.id
_entity.type
_entity.pdbx_description
1 polymer ?
#
loop_
_entity_poly.entity_id
_entity_poly.type
_entity_poly.pdbx_seq_one_letter_code
_entity_poly.pdbx_strand_id
1 'polypeptide(L)'
;MKSEYAFTLPRGLVDSAGTVHRDGVMRLATARDEIEPLRSVEVRANEAYLTVLLLARTVVRIGDFTEITPELVESLFASDFDHLQRLYERINSDGEAVGVVSCPVCSEQFEVDLTEIADGRLGE
;
A
#
# COMPACT_ATOMS: atom_id res chain seq x y z
N MET A 1 11.78 -7.69 -15.09
CA MET A 1 11.46 -6.93 -13.89
C MET A 1 9.95 -6.94 -13.66
N LYS A 2 9.55 -7.21 -12.43
CA LYS A 2 8.12 -7.27 -12.10
C LYS A 2 7.61 -5.86 -11.79
N SER A 3 6.57 -5.42 -12.49
CA SER A 3 5.99 -4.10 -12.29
C SER A 3 4.56 -4.13 -11.77
N GLU A 4 3.96 -5.31 -11.68
CA GLU A 4 2.62 -5.49 -11.14
C GLU A 4 2.61 -6.62 -10.13
N TYR A 5 1.81 -6.45 -9.08
CA TYR A 5 1.76 -7.39 -7.95
C TYR A 5 0.32 -7.71 -7.61
N ALA A 6 0.00 -9.00 -7.58
CA ALA A 6 -1.34 -9.45 -7.19
C ALA A 6 -1.51 -9.32 -5.69
N PHE A 7 -2.75 -9.06 -5.26
CA PHE A 7 -3.09 -9.03 -3.84
C PHE A 7 -4.48 -9.62 -3.62
N THR A 8 -4.74 -10.00 -2.38
CA THR A 8 -6.05 -10.47 -1.95
C THR A 8 -6.44 -9.70 -0.70
N LEU A 9 -7.53 -8.96 -0.78
CA LEU A 9 -7.99 -8.16 0.35
C LEU A 9 -8.52 -9.07 1.47
N PRO A 10 -8.23 -8.76 2.74
CA PRO A 10 -8.72 -9.56 3.86
C PRO A 10 -10.25 -9.65 3.92
N ARG A 11 -10.95 -8.55 3.63
CA ARG A 11 -12.41 -8.53 3.66
C ARG A 11 -13.04 -8.42 2.29
N GLY A 12 -12.57 -7.50 1.47
CA GLY A 12 -13.04 -7.32 0.12
C GLY A 12 -14.00 -6.15 -0.06
N LEU A 13 -14.19 -5.79 -1.32
CA LEU A 13 -15.05 -4.68 -1.74
C LEU A 13 -16.33 -5.27 -2.29
N VAL A 14 -17.45 -4.82 -1.77
CA VAL A 14 -18.78 -5.33 -2.17
C VAL A 14 -19.40 -4.40 -3.20
N ASP A 15 -19.83 -4.96 -4.33
CA ASP A 15 -20.48 -4.16 -5.38
C ASP A 15 -21.99 -4.03 -5.11
N SER A 16 -22.68 -3.32 -6.02
CA SER A 16 -24.12 -3.07 -5.88
C SER A 16 -24.96 -4.34 -5.98
N ALA A 17 -24.41 -5.41 -6.55
CA ALA A 17 -25.08 -6.70 -6.67
C ALA A 17 -24.81 -7.61 -5.46
N GLY A 18 -23.99 -7.16 -4.52
CA GLY A 18 -23.63 -7.93 -3.33
C GLY A 18 -22.46 -8.88 -3.52
N THR A 19 -21.79 -8.82 -4.68
CA THR A 19 -20.61 -9.65 -4.94
C THR A 19 -19.40 -9.07 -4.25
N VAL A 20 -18.63 -9.93 -3.59
CA VAL A 20 -17.40 -9.52 -2.88
C VAL A 20 -16.20 -9.68 -3.79
N HIS A 21 -15.46 -8.60 -3.97
CA HIS A 21 -14.25 -8.58 -4.79
C HIS A 21 -13.03 -8.45 -3.89
N ARG A 22 -12.17 -9.45 -3.92
CA ARG A 22 -10.98 -9.48 -3.04
C ARG A 22 -9.68 -9.46 -3.81
N ASP A 23 -9.65 -10.05 -5.00
CA ASP A 23 -8.42 -10.16 -5.79
C ASP A 23 -8.20 -8.92 -6.63
N GLY A 24 -6.98 -8.42 -6.62
CA GLY A 24 -6.63 -7.25 -7.39
C GLY A 24 -5.16 -7.20 -7.76
N VAL A 25 -4.77 -6.11 -8.38
CA VAL A 25 -3.41 -5.90 -8.86
C VAL A 25 -2.98 -4.47 -8.52
N MET A 26 -1.75 -4.35 -8.01
CA MET A 26 -1.12 -3.05 -7.77
C MET A 26 0.12 -2.95 -8.64
N ARG A 27 0.34 -1.80 -9.27
CA ARG A 27 1.55 -1.55 -10.05
C ARG A 27 2.55 -0.75 -9.24
N LEU A 28 3.81 -0.80 -9.66
CA LEU A 28 4.82 0.05 -9.06
C LEU A 28 4.46 1.52 -9.29
N ALA A 29 4.77 2.35 -8.30
CA ALA A 29 4.56 3.79 -8.40
C ALA A 29 5.73 4.42 -9.17
N THR A 30 5.42 5.48 -9.91
CA THR A 30 6.44 6.33 -10.52
C THR A 30 6.64 7.55 -9.64
N ALA A 31 7.71 8.31 -9.92
CA ALA A 31 7.93 9.56 -9.19
C ALA A 31 6.73 10.50 -9.33
N ARG A 32 6.11 10.52 -10.51
CA ARG A 32 4.93 11.37 -10.74
C ARG A 32 3.77 10.97 -9.84
N ASP A 33 3.60 9.67 -9.62
CA ASP A 33 2.52 9.18 -8.74
C ASP A 33 2.65 9.72 -7.32
N GLU A 34 3.88 9.99 -6.88
CA GLU A 34 4.13 10.52 -5.54
C GLU A 34 4.14 12.04 -5.49
N ILE A 35 4.50 12.69 -6.59
CA ILE A 35 4.59 14.15 -6.64
C ILE A 35 3.24 14.81 -6.92
N GLU A 36 2.51 14.30 -7.90
CA GLU A 36 1.23 14.90 -8.31
C GLU A 36 0.23 15.05 -7.18
N PRO A 37 0.02 14.02 -6.33
CA PRO A 37 -0.95 14.16 -5.24
C PRO A 37 -0.60 15.25 -4.24
N LEU A 38 0.67 15.62 -4.11
CA LEU A 38 1.07 16.68 -3.17
C LEU A 38 0.52 18.05 -3.55
N ARG A 39 0.06 18.20 -4.80
CA ARG A 39 -0.56 19.44 -5.26
C ARG A 39 -2.04 19.52 -4.88
N SER A 40 -2.59 18.43 -4.39
CA SER A 40 -4.01 18.35 -4.04
C SER A 40 -4.33 19.21 -2.83
N VAL A 41 -5.46 19.90 -2.89
CA VAL A 41 -5.96 20.70 -1.77
C VAL A 41 -6.29 19.79 -0.58
N GLU A 42 -6.83 18.60 -0.87
CA GLU A 42 -7.17 17.62 0.16
C GLU A 42 -5.94 17.16 0.93
N VAL A 43 -4.82 16.94 0.25
CA VAL A 43 -3.57 16.53 0.90
C VAL A 43 -3.01 17.67 1.75
N ARG A 44 -3.12 18.91 1.28
CA ARG A 44 -2.66 20.07 2.04
C ARG A 44 -3.47 20.26 3.32
N ALA A 45 -4.75 19.94 3.26
CA ALA A 45 -5.63 20.03 4.43
C ALA A 45 -5.44 18.86 5.37
N ASN A 46 -5.12 17.69 4.86
CA ASN A 46 -4.95 16.47 5.63
C ASN A 46 -3.95 15.56 4.95
N GLU A 47 -2.73 15.51 5.47
CA GLU A 47 -1.64 14.73 4.89
C GLU A 47 -1.97 13.23 4.79
N ALA A 48 -2.82 12.73 5.67
CA ALA A 48 -3.22 11.32 5.63
C ALA A 48 -3.96 10.97 4.33
N TYR A 49 -4.54 11.96 3.67
CA TYR A 49 -5.22 11.73 2.39
C TYR A 49 -4.27 11.37 1.26
N LEU A 50 -2.97 11.63 1.43
CA LEU A 50 -1.97 11.27 0.44
C LEU A 50 -2.01 9.78 0.11
N THR A 51 -2.15 8.93 1.12
CA THR A 51 -2.22 7.49 0.91
C THR A 51 -3.42 7.10 0.03
N VAL A 52 -4.56 7.75 0.24
CA VAL A 52 -5.76 7.51 -0.58
C VAL A 52 -5.45 7.77 -2.05
N LEU A 53 -4.81 8.90 -2.34
CA LEU A 53 -4.49 9.28 -3.72
C LEU A 53 -3.42 8.37 -4.32
N LEU A 54 -2.43 7.97 -3.54
CA LEU A 54 -1.41 7.03 -4.00
C LEU A 54 -2.01 5.68 -4.37
N LEU A 55 -2.90 5.16 -3.55
CA LEU A 55 -3.56 3.89 -3.82
C LEU A 55 -4.48 4.00 -5.04
N ALA A 56 -5.21 5.11 -5.17
CA ALA A 56 -6.08 5.32 -6.33
C ALA A 56 -5.29 5.32 -7.63
N ARG A 57 -4.04 5.77 -7.61
CA ARG A 57 -3.19 5.81 -8.81
C ARG A 57 -2.50 4.48 -9.10
N THR A 58 -2.18 3.69 -8.07
CA THR A 58 -1.35 2.50 -8.24
C THR A 58 -2.13 1.19 -8.26
N VAL A 59 -3.33 1.16 -7.68
CA VAL A 59 -4.17 -0.04 -7.78
C VAL A 59 -4.80 -0.07 -9.16
N VAL A 60 -4.48 -1.13 -9.92
CA VAL A 60 -4.94 -1.29 -11.29
C VAL A 60 -6.39 -1.77 -11.35
N ARG A 61 -6.72 -2.72 -10.49
CA ARG A 61 -8.07 -3.25 -10.39
C ARG A 61 -8.29 -3.94 -9.05
N ILE A 62 -9.56 -4.06 -8.68
CA ILE A 62 -10.01 -4.88 -7.56
C ILE A 62 -11.19 -5.67 -8.07
N GLY A 63 -11.01 -6.97 -8.29
CA GLY A 63 -12.05 -7.79 -8.92
C GLY A 63 -12.46 -7.23 -10.27
N ASP A 64 -13.75 -6.90 -10.41
CA ASP A 64 -14.27 -6.31 -11.64
C ASP A 64 -14.16 -4.78 -11.68
N PHE A 65 -13.74 -4.16 -10.57
CA PHE A 65 -13.52 -2.71 -10.55
C PHE A 65 -12.22 -2.39 -11.25
N THR A 66 -12.29 -1.76 -12.41
CA THR A 66 -11.14 -1.40 -13.22
C THR A 66 -10.83 0.09 -13.16
N GLU A 67 -11.72 0.89 -12.59
CA GLU A 67 -11.51 2.32 -12.39
C GLU A 67 -11.46 2.58 -10.89
N ILE A 68 -10.27 2.78 -10.38
CA ILE A 68 -10.05 2.96 -8.95
C ILE A 68 -9.95 4.45 -8.65
N THR A 69 -11.03 5.00 -8.12
CA THR A 69 -11.10 6.42 -7.77
C THR A 69 -10.75 6.62 -6.31
N PRO A 70 -10.43 7.87 -5.90
CA PRO A 70 -10.23 8.14 -4.46
C PRO A 70 -11.43 7.78 -3.62
N GLU A 71 -12.64 7.99 -4.13
CA GLU A 71 -13.88 7.66 -3.43
C GLU A 71 -13.99 6.15 -3.21
N LEU A 72 -13.57 5.36 -4.20
CA LEU A 72 -13.58 3.90 -4.07
C LEU A 72 -12.61 3.48 -2.97
N VAL A 73 -11.41 4.07 -2.94
CA VAL A 73 -10.41 3.76 -1.92
C VAL A 73 -10.96 4.11 -0.53
N GLU A 74 -11.65 5.25 -0.40
CA GLU A 74 -12.25 5.65 0.87
C GLU A 74 -13.34 4.70 1.35
N SER A 75 -13.95 3.96 0.42
CA SER A 75 -15.02 3.02 0.76
C SER A 75 -14.51 1.67 1.24
N LEU A 76 -13.20 1.41 1.14
CA LEU A 76 -12.62 0.17 1.61
C LEU A 76 -12.72 0.06 3.13
N PHE A 77 -12.87 -1.18 3.63
CA PHE A 77 -12.74 -1.39 5.07
C PHE A 77 -11.34 -1.03 5.53
N ALA A 78 -11.21 -0.59 6.76
CA ALA A 78 -9.92 -0.14 7.29
C ALA A 78 -8.84 -1.21 7.18
N SER A 79 -9.19 -2.47 7.39
CA SER A 79 -8.22 -3.56 7.28
C SER A 79 -7.72 -3.75 5.85
N ASP A 80 -8.60 -3.54 4.86
CA ASP A 80 -8.21 -3.65 3.45
C ASP A 80 -7.33 -2.47 3.04
N PHE A 81 -7.68 -1.28 3.50
CA PHE A 81 -6.89 -0.08 3.25
C PHE A 81 -5.48 -0.25 3.82
N ASP A 82 -5.38 -0.73 5.05
CA ASP A 82 -4.09 -0.97 5.70
C ASP A 82 -3.27 -2.03 4.94
N HIS A 83 -3.95 -3.09 4.48
CA HIS A 83 -3.29 -4.14 3.69
C HIS A 83 -2.66 -3.58 2.42
N LEU A 84 -3.41 -2.71 1.71
CA LEU A 84 -2.90 -2.08 0.49
C LEU A 84 -1.78 -1.10 0.77
N GLN A 85 -1.86 -0.37 1.87
CA GLN A 85 -0.81 0.55 2.27
C GLN A 85 0.50 -0.18 2.54
N ARG A 86 0.43 -1.32 3.24
CA ARG A 86 1.61 -2.14 3.52
C ARG A 86 2.19 -2.73 2.24
N LEU A 87 1.33 -3.17 1.34
CA LEU A 87 1.77 -3.69 0.05
C LEU A 87 2.50 -2.59 -0.74
N TYR A 88 1.92 -1.38 -0.77
CA TYR A 88 2.53 -0.25 -1.46
C TYR A 88 3.94 0.02 -0.93
N GLU A 89 4.09 0.06 0.39
CA GLU A 89 5.38 0.33 1.01
C GLU A 89 6.39 -0.76 0.67
N ARG A 90 5.96 -2.01 0.69
CA ARG A 90 6.83 -3.15 0.44
C ARG A 90 7.36 -3.19 -0.98
N ILE A 91 6.48 -3.00 -1.97
CA ILE A 91 6.90 -3.13 -3.38
C ILE A 91 7.62 -1.89 -3.89
N ASN A 92 7.46 -0.75 -3.24
CA ASN A 92 8.08 0.51 -3.68
C ASN A 92 9.32 0.92 -2.87
N SER A 93 9.76 0.11 -1.91
CA SER A 93 10.91 0.44 -1.07
C SER A 93 12.20 -0.08 -1.70
N ASP A 94 12.88 0.76 -2.48
CA ASP A 94 14.18 0.47 -3.11
C ASP A 94 14.30 -0.93 -3.71
N GLY A 95 13.18 -1.57 -4.02
CA GLY A 95 13.14 -2.90 -4.58
C GLY A 95 13.25 -4.01 -3.56
N GLU A 96 13.39 -3.72 -2.28
CA GLU A 96 13.52 -4.75 -1.24
C GLU A 96 12.63 -4.44 -0.05
N ALA A 97 11.99 -5.50 0.45
CA ALA A 97 11.24 -5.43 1.69
C ALA A 97 12.07 -5.95 2.87
N VAL A 98 13.34 -6.27 2.63
CA VAL A 98 14.27 -6.83 3.59
C VAL A 98 15.46 -5.91 3.75
N GLY A 99 15.86 -5.65 4.98
CA GLY A 99 17.03 -4.85 5.28
C GLY A 99 17.90 -5.56 6.31
N VAL A 100 19.07 -5.00 6.56
CA VAL A 100 20.02 -5.54 7.54
C VAL A 100 19.97 -4.65 8.77
N VAL A 101 19.76 -5.28 9.91
CA VAL A 101 19.70 -4.58 11.20
C VAL A 101 20.78 -5.14 12.12
N SER A 102 21.50 -4.25 12.81
CA SER A 102 22.51 -4.65 13.79
C SER A 102 21.86 -4.83 15.15
N CYS A 103 22.18 -5.95 15.79
CA CYS A 103 21.72 -6.19 17.16
C CYS A 103 22.43 -5.22 18.11
N PRO A 104 21.73 -4.43 18.93
CA PRO A 104 22.36 -3.47 19.83
C PRO A 104 23.13 -4.12 20.97
N VAL A 105 22.90 -5.39 21.25
CA VAL A 105 23.57 -6.09 22.36
C VAL A 105 24.84 -6.78 21.90
N CYS A 106 24.78 -7.52 20.77
CA CYS A 106 25.92 -8.32 20.32
C CYS A 106 26.54 -7.81 19.03
N SER A 107 25.98 -6.75 18.45
CA SER A 107 26.43 -6.16 17.18
C SER A 107 26.33 -7.13 16.02
N GLU A 108 25.63 -8.24 16.19
CA GLU A 108 25.39 -9.16 15.10
C GLU A 108 24.37 -8.58 14.13
N GLN A 109 24.64 -8.74 12.83
CA GLN A 109 23.75 -8.24 11.80
C GLN A 109 22.82 -9.37 11.35
N PHE A 110 21.58 -9.01 11.08
CA PHE A 110 20.59 -9.97 10.58
C PHE A 110 19.62 -9.25 9.65
N GLU A 111 18.99 -10.02 8.78
CA GLU A 111 18.00 -9.49 7.84
C GLU A 111 16.61 -9.51 8.49
N VAL A 112 15.89 -8.42 8.27
CA VAL A 112 14.52 -8.28 8.79
C VAL A 112 13.62 -7.76 7.68
N ASP A 113 12.34 -8.07 7.80
CA ASP A 113 11.33 -7.52 6.91
C ASP A 113 11.08 -6.07 7.31
N LEU A 114 11.38 -5.15 6.41
CA LEU A 114 11.21 -3.72 6.68
C LEU A 114 9.76 -3.34 6.93
N THR A 115 8.82 -4.13 6.40
CA THR A 115 7.40 -3.92 6.68
C THR A 115 7.10 -4.13 8.16
N GLU A 116 7.74 -5.11 8.79
CA GLU A 116 7.59 -5.35 10.22
C GLU A 116 8.21 -4.24 11.05
N ILE A 117 9.32 -3.67 10.58
CA ILE A 117 9.93 -2.52 11.24
C ILE A 117 8.97 -1.34 11.22
N ALA A 118 8.33 -1.11 10.07
CA ALA A 118 7.36 -0.03 9.94
C ALA A 118 6.17 -0.20 10.89
N ASP A 119 5.85 -1.44 11.26
CA ASP A 119 4.80 -1.74 12.22
C ASP A 119 5.28 -1.60 13.68
N GLY A 120 6.57 -1.33 13.87
CA GLY A 120 7.14 -1.17 15.21
C GLY A 120 7.40 -2.47 15.95
N ARG A 121 7.24 -3.61 15.31
CA ARG A 121 7.39 -4.90 15.99
C ARG A 121 8.83 -5.30 16.25
N LEU A 122 9.76 -4.74 15.52
CA LEU A 122 11.17 -5.07 15.66
C LEU A 122 11.93 -4.13 16.58
N GLY A 123 11.28 -3.11 17.08
CA GLY A 123 11.88 -2.16 18.01
C GLY A 123 11.93 -2.63 19.45
N GLU A 124 11.43 -3.80 19.71
CA GLU A 124 11.28 -4.31 21.05
C GLU A 124 12.47 -5.14 21.53
#